data_0e47b9236a37361c50f818b0eca23efd
#
_entry.id   0e47b9236a37361c50f818b0eca23efd
#
_cell.length_a   1.000
_cell.length_b   1.000
_cell.length_c   1.000
_cell.angle_alpha   90.00
_cell.angle_beta   90.00
_cell.angle_gamma   90.00
#
_symmetry.space_group_name_H-M   'P 1'
#
loop_
_entity.id
_entity.type
_entity.pdbx_description
1 polymer ?
#
loop_
_entity_poly.entity_id
_entity_poly.type
_entity_poly.pdbx_seq_one_letter_code
_entity_poly.pdbx_strand_id
1 'polypeptide(L)'
;MGKGKNWLQRIAEEADLLDENIAREPILELCGNSRVLIENHCGVVEYSLTQIRVKLKNGDYTVRGSGLHLCRMCADKLLIRGRIEEILVRKGRS
;
A
#
# COMPACT_ATOMS: atom_id res chain seq x y z
N MET A 1 17.27 -1.56 -17.34
CA MET A 1 16.92 -1.73 -16.71
C MET A 1 15.68 -1.99 -16.52
N GLY A 2 15.13 -2.52 -16.66
CA GLY A 2 13.98 -2.90 -16.61
C GLY A 2 13.10 -2.33 -15.70
N LYS A 3 12.97 -1.28 -15.69
CA LYS A 3 12.26 -0.79 -14.88
C LYS A 3 10.94 -0.80 -15.19
N GLY A 4 10.40 -1.13 -16.09
CA GLY A 4 9.06 -1.00 -16.43
C GLY A 4 8.10 -1.80 -15.65
N LYS A 5 8.39 -3.00 -15.30
CA LYS A 5 7.41 -3.84 -14.65
C LYS A 5 7.83 -4.21 -13.27
N ASN A 6 6.91 -4.17 -12.34
CA ASN A 6 7.21 -4.62 -11.00
C ASN A 6 7.12 -6.15 -10.97
N TRP A 7 7.57 -6.71 -9.89
CA TRP A 7 7.66 -8.17 -9.79
C TRP A 7 6.30 -8.85 -9.86
N LEU A 8 5.27 -8.17 -9.38
CA LEU A 8 3.94 -8.75 -9.39
C LEU A 8 3.42 -8.90 -10.81
N GLN A 9 3.65 -7.91 -11.65
CA GLN A 9 3.24 -8.00 -13.03
C GLN A 9 3.99 -9.11 -13.74
N ARG A 10 5.26 -9.26 -13.45
CA ARG A 10 6.03 -10.29 -14.09
C ARG A 10 5.56 -11.67 -13.72
N ILE A 11 5.21 -11.86 -12.45
CA ILE A 11 4.70 -13.15 -12.03
C ILE A 11 3.39 -13.46 -12.76
N ALA A 12 2.52 -12.48 -12.83
CA ALA A 12 1.23 -12.72 -13.49
C ALA A 12 1.42 -13.06 -14.96
N GLU A 13 2.31 -12.38 -15.63
CA GLU A 13 2.54 -12.62 -17.03
C GLU A 13 3.18 -13.95 -17.29
N GLU A 14 4.19 -14.27 -16.51
CA GLU A 14 4.91 -15.51 -16.74
C GLU A 14 4.10 -16.72 -16.36
N ALA A 15 3.32 -16.62 -15.35
CA ALA A 15 2.51 -17.74 -14.93
C ALA A 15 1.23 -17.84 -15.71
N ASP A 16 1.01 -16.85 -16.55
CA ASP A 16 -0.20 -16.84 -17.34
C ASP A 16 -1.37 -16.88 -16.39
N LEU A 17 -1.18 -16.34 -15.22
CA LEU A 17 -2.17 -16.38 -14.27
C LEU A 17 -2.74 -15.09 -14.13
N LEU A 18 -3.53 -14.62 -14.84
CA LEU A 18 -4.13 -13.39 -14.60
C LEU A 18 -5.23 -13.63 -13.65
N ASP A 19 -4.88 -14.11 -12.52
CA ASP A 19 -5.82 -14.32 -11.48
C ASP A 19 -6.19 -12.94 -10.98
N GLU A 20 -7.44 -12.62 -11.00
CA GLU A 20 -7.88 -11.34 -10.52
C GLU A 20 -7.51 -11.12 -9.07
N ASN A 21 -7.46 -12.18 -8.29
CA ASN A 21 -7.10 -12.03 -6.90
C ASN A 21 -5.67 -11.54 -6.74
N ILE A 22 -4.76 -12.03 -7.56
CA ILE A 22 -3.40 -11.58 -7.50
C ILE A 22 -3.30 -10.15 -7.98
N ALA A 23 -4.02 -9.81 -9.03
CA ALA A 23 -3.95 -8.46 -9.57
C ALA A 23 -4.53 -7.43 -8.62
N ARG A 24 -5.37 -7.86 -7.69
CA ARG A 24 -6.00 -6.93 -6.79
C ARG A 24 -5.46 -6.99 -5.38
N GLU A 25 -4.39 -7.73 -5.18
CA GLU A 25 -3.78 -7.76 -3.87
C GLU A 25 -3.25 -6.38 -3.53
N PRO A 26 -3.28 -6.04 -2.27
CA PRO A 26 -2.75 -4.75 -1.87
C PRO A 26 -1.24 -4.73 -2.05
N ILE A 27 -0.74 -3.60 -2.47
CA ILE A 27 0.67 -3.42 -2.70
C ILE A 27 1.11 -2.21 -1.91
N LEU A 28 2.20 -2.34 -1.19
CA LEU A 28 2.78 -1.24 -0.45
C LEU A 28 4.21 -1.06 -0.90
N GLU A 29 4.55 0.15 -1.32
CA GLU A 29 5.90 0.48 -1.71
C GLU A 29 6.43 1.56 -0.79
N LEU A 30 7.57 1.31 -0.19
CA LEU A 30 8.20 2.27 0.69
C LEU A 30 9.40 2.86 -0.02
N CYS A 31 9.43 4.18 -0.14
CA CYS A 31 10.55 4.86 -0.74
C CYS A 31 11.35 5.55 0.35
N GLY A 32 12.49 4.99 0.67
CA GLY A 32 13.29 5.49 1.77
C GLY A 32 12.47 5.44 3.05
N ASN A 33 12.47 6.54 3.78
CA ASN A 33 11.62 6.62 4.95
C ASN A 33 10.71 7.84 4.85
N SER A 34 10.43 8.27 3.63
CA SER A 34 9.67 9.51 3.45
C SER A 34 8.39 9.36 2.65
N ARG A 35 8.17 8.25 1.97
CA ARG A 35 6.96 8.08 1.18
C ARG A 35 6.50 6.64 1.18
N VAL A 36 5.20 6.46 1.26
CA VAL A 36 4.59 5.15 1.16
C VAL A 36 3.48 5.23 0.14
N LEU A 37 3.55 4.37 -0.86
CA LEU A 37 2.50 4.26 -1.86
C LEU A 37 1.75 2.97 -1.59
N ILE A 38 0.44 3.06 -1.49
CA ILE A 38 -0.39 1.87 -1.27
C ILE A 38 -1.39 1.77 -2.40
N GLU A 39 -1.44 0.59 -3.02
CA GLU A 39 -2.38 0.34 -4.10
C GLU A 39 -3.38 -0.71 -3.68
N ASN A 40 -4.55 -0.64 -4.25
CA ASN A 40 -5.64 -1.59 -4.00
C ASN A 40 -6.11 -1.53 -2.55
N HIS A 41 -6.22 -0.31 -2.04
CA HIS A 41 -6.72 -0.10 -0.70
C HIS A 41 -8.24 0.01 -0.70
N CYS A 42 -8.82 -0.04 0.47
CA CYS A 42 -10.26 0.08 0.62
C CYS A 42 -10.64 1.31 1.46
N GLY A 43 -9.74 2.26 1.57
CA GLY A 43 -10.04 3.51 2.25
C GLY A 43 -9.16 3.74 3.45
N VAL A 44 -9.19 4.96 3.95
CA VAL A 44 -8.42 5.34 5.13
C VAL A 44 -9.37 5.36 6.30
N VAL A 45 -9.05 4.62 7.35
CA VAL A 45 -9.92 4.52 8.51
C VAL A 45 -9.42 5.29 9.72
N GLU A 46 -8.18 5.74 9.68
CA GLU A 46 -7.64 6.55 10.76
C GLU A 46 -6.58 7.47 10.18
N TYR A 47 -6.59 8.73 10.55
CA TYR A 47 -5.65 9.68 9.99
C TYR A 47 -5.23 10.68 11.05
N SER A 48 -3.95 10.75 11.32
CA SER A 48 -3.38 11.76 12.18
C SER A 48 -1.97 12.05 11.70
N LEU A 49 -1.31 12.98 12.33
CA LEU A 49 0.06 13.31 11.94
C LEU A 49 1.05 12.22 12.33
N THR A 50 0.65 11.31 13.20
CA THR A 50 1.55 10.28 13.66
C THR A 50 1.10 8.88 13.27
N GLN A 51 -0.10 8.73 12.76
CA GLN A 51 -0.58 7.40 12.40
C GLN A 51 -1.67 7.48 11.34
N ILE A 52 -1.51 6.69 10.31
CA ILE A 52 -2.51 6.58 9.26
C ILE A 52 -2.79 5.10 9.08
N ARG A 53 -4.05 4.71 9.22
CA ARG A 53 -4.43 3.32 9.04
C ARG A 53 -5.29 3.19 7.80
N VAL A 54 -4.91 2.26 6.95
CA VAL A 54 -5.52 2.08 5.65
C VAL A 54 -6.18 0.71 5.60
N LYS A 55 -7.45 0.70 5.30
CA LYS A 55 -8.18 -0.55 5.25
C LYS A 55 -7.90 -1.29 3.96
N LEU A 56 -7.80 -2.60 4.04
CA LEU A 56 -7.59 -3.46 2.90
C LEU A 56 -8.73 -4.47 2.86
N LYS A 57 -8.77 -5.22 1.79
CA LYS A 57 -9.80 -6.23 1.66
C LYS A 57 -9.74 -7.21 2.82
N ASN A 58 -8.56 -7.65 3.20
CA ASN A 58 -8.40 -8.60 4.28
C ASN A 58 -7.42 -8.12 5.33
N GLY A 59 -7.69 -7.00 5.94
CA GLY A 59 -6.82 -6.52 6.98
C GLY A 59 -6.59 -5.04 6.86
N ASP A 60 -5.45 -4.58 7.34
CA ASP A 60 -5.09 -3.18 7.19
C ASP A 60 -3.59 -3.00 7.28
N TYR A 61 -3.15 -1.83 6.80
CA TYR A 61 -1.79 -1.37 6.99
C TYR A 61 -1.87 -0.18 7.93
N THR A 62 -0.94 -0.08 8.86
CA THR A 62 -0.82 1.08 9.72
C THR A 62 0.55 1.69 9.53
N VAL A 63 0.58 2.95 9.13
CA VAL A 63 1.82 3.68 8.93
C VAL A 63 1.98 4.62 10.10
N ARG A 64 3.11 4.53 10.78
CA ARG A 64 3.40 5.38 11.92
C ARG A 64 4.65 6.19 11.70
N GLY A 65 4.65 7.38 12.25
CA GLY A 65 5.79 8.24 12.11
C GLY A 65 5.47 9.63 12.60
N SER A 66 6.00 10.64 11.94
CA SER A 66 5.73 12.01 12.32
C SER A 66 5.54 12.85 11.07
N GLY A 67 4.72 13.86 11.19
CA GLY A 67 4.42 14.73 10.07
C GLY A 67 3.77 14.01 8.91
N LEU A 68 2.96 12.99 9.19
CA LEU A 68 2.36 12.19 8.14
C LEU A 68 1.18 12.92 7.51
N HIS A 69 1.08 12.81 6.20
CA HIS A 69 -0.10 13.33 5.53
C HIS A 69 -0.32 12.61 4.20
N LEU A 70 -1.57 12.59 3.81
CA LEU A 70 -1.94 12.03 2.54
C LEU A 70 -1.73 13.06 1.48
N CYS A 71 -0.89 12.77 0.50
CA CYS A 71 -0.62 13.69 -0.57
C CYS A 71 -1.54 13.47 -1.74
N ARG A 72 -1.92 12.23 -1.98
CA ARG A 72 -2.81 11.91 -3.07
C ARG A 72 -3.62 10.71 -2.70
N MET A 73 -4.83 10.66 -3.19
CA MET A 73 -5.68 9.52 -2.96
C MET A 73 -6.66 9.39 -4.11
N CYS A 74 -6.72 8.21 -4.67
CA CYS A 74 -7.71 7.86 -5.67
C CYS A 74 -8.47 6.67 -5.17
N ALA A 75 -9.32 6.13 -6.01
CA ALA A 75 -10.16 5.00 -5.62
C ALA A 75 -9.34 3.81 -5.15
N ASP A 76 -8.20 3.55 -5.77
CA ASP A 76 -7.42 2.36 -5.45
C ASP A 76 -5.98 2.67 -5.03
N LYS A 77 -5.53 3.92 -5.07
CA LYS A 77 -4.16 4.25 -4.73
C LYS A 77 -4.10 5.42 -3.79
N LEU A 78 -3.11 5.43 -2.93
CA LEU A 78 -2.88 6.59 -2.09
C LEU A 78 -1.40 6.75 -1.80
N LEU A 79 -1.00 7.98 -1.54
CA LEU A 79 0.38 8.29 -1.28
C LEU A 79 0.47 9.02 0.05
N ILE A 80 1.26 8.48 0.95
CA ILE A 80 1.51 9.08 2.26
C ILE A 80 2.92 9.61 2.27
N ARG A 81 3.10 10.81 2.78
CA ARG A 81 4.42 11.39 2.95
C ARG A 81 4.61 11.79 4.39
N GLY A 82 5.86 11.88 4.79
CA GLY A 82 6.23 12.25 6.14
C GLY A 82 7.44 11.46 6.56
N ARG A 83 7.72 11.46 7.83
CA ARG A 83 8.83 10.66 8.34
C ARG A 83 8.25 9.33 8.75
N ILE A 84 8.55 8.30 7.98
CA ILE A 84 7.97 6.98 8.22
C ILE A 84 8.88 6.22 9.17
N GLU A 85 8.32 5.77 10.26
CA GLU A 85 9.10 5.06 11.26
C GLU A 85 8.72 3.60 11.37
N GLU A 86 7.46 3.28 11.12
CA GLU A 86 7.01 1.93 11.30
C GLU A 86 5.83 1.64 10.39
N ILE A 87 5.79 0.44 9.85
CA ILE A 87 4.65 0.00 9.07
C ILE A 87 4.21 -1.33 9.64
N LEU A 88 2.95 -1.41 10.03
CA LEU A 88 2.39 -2.63 10.58
C LEU A 88 1.41 -3.22 9.58
N VAL A 89 1.52 -4.51 9.40
CA VAL A 89 0.65 -5.23 8.48
C VAL A 89 -0.21 -6.16 9.31
N ARG A 90 -1.53 -5.97 9.25
CA ARG A 90 -2.44 -6.83 9.97
C ARG A 90 -3.34 -7.54 9.02
N LYS A 91 -3.43 -8.87 9.17
CA LYS A 91 -4.33 -9.63 8.39
C LYS A 91 -5.65 -9.64 9.09
N GLY A 92 -6.69 -9.52 8.35
CA GLY A 92 -8.00 -9.57 8.92
C GLY A 92 -8.41 -10.99 9.20
N ARG A 93 -9.56 -11.15 9.86
CA ARG A 93 -10.08 -12.41 10.09
C ARG A 93 -10.66 -12.93 8.87
N SER A 94 -10.55 -14.11 8.58
CA SER A 94 -11.11 -14.69 7.38
C SER A 94 -12.41 -15.40 7.67
#